data_77c3a747faa8bce71fe224cd671a3d01
#
_entry.id   77c3a747faa8bce71fe224cd671a3d01
#
_cell.length_a   1.000
_cell.length_b   1.000
_cell.length_c   1.000
_cell.angle_alpha   90.00
_cell.angle_beta   90.00
_cell.angle_gamma   90.00
#
_symmetry.space_group_name_H-M   'P 1'
#
loop_
_entity.id
_entity.type
_entity.pdbx_description
1 polymer ?
#
loop_
_entity_poly.entity_id
_entity_poly.type
_entity_poly.pdbx_seq_one_letter_code
_entity_poly.pdbx_strand_id
1 'polypeptide(L)'
;NLSAVARGHSRYLWAAEHYLGANLYGRYLAHGSLQILTAAPGQTVTPATSGWQQEGFDWNRIPGVTSIHLPLEQLQAKVLNVDRYSGMEEMLYSDEAFAGGLSQQKMNGNFGMKLHEHDKYNGSHRARKSYHFIDGMIVCLGSDIENTNTEFPTETTIFQLAVTDKAGHDYWKNYQEDKKVWVDHLGTGYYVPTAIRFEKNFPQHSRMQNTGKETKGDWVSLVVDHGKAPKNGRYEYAVLPQTNETAMKKFAKKPTYKVLQQDRKAHIVASASEQIVSYVLFETPETTLPGGLLQ
;
A
#
# COMPACT_ATOMS: atom_id res chain seq x y z
N ASN A 1 -20.06 5.32 5.78
CA ASN A 1 -19.73 4.61 4.53
C ASN A 1 -18.22 4.48 4.42
N LEU A 2 -17.72 3.26 4.59
CA LEU A 2 -16.30 2.94 4.57
C LEU A 2 -16.08 1.53 4.01
N SER A 3 -15.07 1.36 3.19
CA SER A 3 -14.55 0.05 2.79
C SER A 3 -13.03 0.13 2.68
N ALA A 4 -12.34 -0.94 3.07
CA ALA A 4 -10.90 -1.07 2.87
C ALA A 4 -10.62 -2.33 2.05
N VAL A 5 -9.79 -2.20 1.02
CA VAL A 5 -9.51 -3.28 0.07
C VAL A 5 -8.00 -3.46 -0.04
N ALA A 6 -7.51 -4.62 0.42
CA ALA A 6 -6.14 -5.07 0.16
C ALA A 6 -6.10 -5.90 -1.13
N ARG A 7 -5.12 -5.64 -1.99
CA ARG A 7 -4.94 -6.34 -3.27
C ARG A 7 -3.50 -6.81 -3.43
N GLY A 8 -3.35 -8.04 -3.93
CA GLY A 8 -2.07 -8.62 -4.28
C GLY A 8 -2.16 -9.48 -5.54
N HIS A 9 -1.06 -10.09 -5.91
CA HIS A 9 -0.96 -11.01 -7.03
C HIS A 9 -0.13 -12.25 -6.68
N SER A 10 -0.16 -13.22 -7.55
CA SER A 10 0.58 -14.47 -7.41
C SER A 10 0.81 -15.10 -8.80
N ARG A 11 1.32 -16.34 -8.82
CA ARG A 11 1.38 -17.13 -10.05
C ARG A 11 0.00 -17.49 -10.62
N TYR A 12 -1.07 -17.31 -9.86
CA TYR A 12 -2.44 -17.65 -10.25
C TYR A 12 -3.31 -16.41 -10.53
N LEU A 13 -2.88 -15.24 -10.08
CA LEU A 13 -3.60 -13.98 -10.24
C LEU A 13 -2.64 -12.92 -10.78
N TRP A 14 -3.03 -12.25 -11.85
CA TRP A 14 -2.22 -11.23 -12.49
C TRP A 14 -1.97 -10.03 -11.58
N ALA A 15 -0.75 -9.50 -11.63
CA ALA A 15 -0.40 -8.25 -11.00
C ALA A 15 -1.06 -7.07 -11.71
N ALA A 16 -0.97 -7.09 -13.03
CA ALA A 16 -1.53 -6.09 -13.91
C ALA A 16 -1.84 -6.69 -15.28
N GLU A 17 -2.79 -6.10 -15.94
CA GLU A 17 -3.16 -6.34 -17.32
C GLU A 17 -3.10 -5.00 -18.05
N HIS A 18 -2.24 -4.90 -19.04
CA HIS A 18 -1.98 -3.66 -19.76
C HIS A 18 -2.47 -3.76 -21.19
N TYR A 19 -3.16 -2.70 -21.65
CA TYR A 19 -3.60 -2.53 -23.01
C TYR A 19 -3.29 -1.13 -23.52
N LEU A 20 -2.96 -1.02 -24.81
CA LEU A 20 -2.92 0.26 -25.49
C LEU A 20 -4.30 0.93 -25.42
N GLY A 21 -4.33 2.21 -25.06
CA GLY A 21 -5.56 2.98 -24.95
C GLY A 21 -6.40 2.74 -23.70
N ALA A 22 -5.94 1.88 -22.76
CA ALA A 22 -6.65 1.60 -21.52
C ALA A 22 -5.77 1.72 -20.29
N ASN A 23 -4.70 0.91 -20.19
CA ASN A 23 -3.86 0.85 -19.00
C ASN A 23 -2.38 0.80 -19.38
N LEU A 24 -1.67 1.92 -19.24
CA LEU A 24 -0.24 2.04 -19.54
C LEU A 24 0.65 2.10 -18.30
N TYR A 25 0.10 2.42 -17.12
CA TYR A 25 0.89 2.68 -15.90
C TYR A 25 0.47 1.83 -14.70
N GLY A 26 -0.38 0.83 -14.89
CA GLY A 26 -0.91 -0.02 -13.84
C GLY A 26 0.03 -1.08 -13.29
N ARG A 27 1.32 -1.04 -13.62
CA ARG A 27 2.32 -2.07 -13.27
C ARG A 27 2.29 -2.48 -11.81
N TYR A 28 2.12 -1.52 -10.91
CA TYR A 28 2.18 -1.73 -9.46
C TYR A 28 0.83 -1.92 -8.76
N LEU A 29 -0.29 -1.95 -9.50
CA LEU A 29 -1.65 -2.03 -8.93
C LEU A 29 -1.87 -3.16 -7.93
N ALA A 30 -1.14 -4.27 -8.06
CA ALA A 30 -1.27 -5.42 -7.18
C ALA A 30 0.00 -5.74 -6.38
N HIS A 31 0.94 -4.78 -6.24
CA HIS A 31 2.12 -4.93 -5.38
C HIS A 31 1.80 -4.71 -3.89
N GLY A 32 0.66 -5.25 -3.43
CA GLY A 32 0.12 -5.04 -2.11
C GLY A 32 -0.49 -3.65 -1.97
N SER A 33 -1.48 -3.29 -2.79
CA SER A 33 -2.20 -2.04 -2.60
C SER A 33 -3.23 -2.16 -1.47
N LEU A 34 -3.45 -1.05 -0.77
CA LEU A 34 -4.47 -0.91 0.26
C LEU A 34 -5.25 0.38 -0.02
N GLN A 35 -6.47 0.22 -0.48
CA GLN A 35 -7.35 1.35 -0.77
C GLN A 35 -8.35 1.54 0.36
N ILE A 36 -8.45 2.76 0.87
CA ILE A 36 -9.48 3.19 1.80
C ILE A 36 -10.53 3.97 0.99
N LEU A 37 -11.70 3.38 0.86
CA LEU A 37 -12.83 3.98 0.15
C LEU A 37 -13.76 4.60 1.19
N THR A 38 -13.96 5.90 1.13
CA THR A 38 -14.72 6.67 2.12
C THR A 38 -15.56 7.78 1.48
N ALA A 39 -16.57 8.21 2.23
CA ALA A 39 -17.35 9.39 1.91
C ALA A 39 -17.90 10.00 3.19
N ALA A 40 -18.19 11.29 3.18
CA ALA A 40 -18.87 11.97 4.28
C ALA A 40 -20.25 11.35 4.51
N PRO A 41 -20.82 11.47 5.73
CA PRO A 41 -22.18 11.01 6.00
C PRO A 41 -23.19 11.54 4.98
N GLY A 42 -24.01 10.64 4.44
CA GLY A 42 -25.02 10.97 3.42
C GLY A 42 -24.51 11.05 1.98
N GLN A 43 -23.21 10.95 1.76
CA GLN A 43 -22.63 10.91 0.41
C GLN A 43 -22.38 9.47 -0.07
N THR A 44 -22.37 9.29 -1.39
CA THR A 44 -21.99 8.03 -2.03
C THR A 44 -20.47 7.90 -2.04
N VAL A 45 -19.96 6.71 -1.73
CA VAL A 45 -18.54 6.39 -1.85
C VAL A 45 -18.17 6.30 -3.33
N THR A 46 -17.22 7.12 -3.75
CA THR A 46 -16.66 7.16 -5.11
C THR A 46 -15.14 7.27 -5.03
N PRO A 47 -14.42 7.09 -6.14
CA PRO A 47 -12.98 7.40 -6.16
C PRO A 47 -12.69 8.84 -5.72
N ALA A 48 -13.45 9.81 -6.20
CA ALA A 48 -13.26 11.22 -5.87
C ALA A 48 -13.49 11.52 -4.38
N THR A 49 -14.57 10.99 -3.77
CA THR A 49 -14.81 11.16 -2.33
C THR A 49 -13.76 10.43 -1.47
N SER A 50 -13.03 9.49 -2.06
CA SER A 50 -11.95 8.75 -1.42
C SER A 50 -10.56 9.35 -1.70
N GLY A 51 -10.51 10.57 -2.24
CA GLY A 51 -9.24 11.28 -2.50
C GLY A 51 -8.48 10.78 -3.72
N TRP A 52 -9.18 10.26 -4.74
CA TRP A 52 -8.57 9.83 -5.97
C TRP A 52 -9.12 10.56 -7.20
N GLN A 53 -8.21 10.95 -8.06
CA GLN A 53 -8.45 11.40 -9.43
C GLN A 53 -7.33 10.88 -10.33
N GLN A 54 -7.50 10.94 -11.64
CA GLN A 54 -6.44 10.50 -12.56
C GLN A 54 -5.40 11.61 -12.82
N GLU A 55 -5.83 12.85 -12.81
CA GLU A 55 -5.00 14.01 -13.10
C GLU A 55 -3.92 14.18 -12.04
N GLY A 56 -2.66 14.10 -12.47
CA GLY A 56 -1.50 14.25 -11.61
C GLY A 56 -1.16 13.03 -10.72
N PHE A 57 -1.88 11.90 -10.83
CA PHE A 57 -1.62 10.72 -10.01
C PHE A 57 -0.22 10.14 -10.27
N ASP A 58 0.61 10.01 -9.24
CA ASP A 58 1.88 9.29 -9.34
C ASP A 58 1.64 7.78 -9.34
N TRP A 59 1.81 7.16 -10.48
CA TRP A 59 1.56 5.73 -10.69
C TRP A 59 2.56 4.81 -9.97
N ASN A 60 3.64 5.36 -9.42
CA ASN A 60 4.53 4.63 -8.52
C ASN A 60 3.96 4.53 -7.10
N ARG A 61 3.14 5.52 -6.68
CA ARG A 61 2.70 5.72 -5.30
C ARG A 61 1.26 5.33 -5.07
N ILE A 62 0.89 4.13 -5.48
CA ILE A 62 -0.43 3.57 -5.16
C ILE A 62 -0.46 3.24 -3.66
N PRO A 63 -1.47 3.68 -2.89
CA PRO A 63 -1.54 3.41 -1.45
C PRO A 63 -1.35 1.93 -1.10
N GLY A 64 -0.51 1.65 -0.11
CA GLY A 64 -0.13 0.32 0.33
C GLY A 64 1.01 -0.33 -0.46
N VAL A 65 1.28 0.11 -1.69
CA VAL A 65 2.27 -0.52 -2.58
C VAL A 65 3.69 -0.32 -2.08
N THR A 66 4.51 -1.35 -2.24
CA THR A 66 5.97 -1.29 -2.13
C THR A 66 6.55 -1.47 -3.52
N SER A 67 7.26 -0.46 -4.02
CA SER A 67 7.76 -0.43 -5.41
C SER A 67 9.04 0.38 -5.55
N ILE A 68 9.74 0.18 -6.66
CA ILE A 68 10.82 1.06 -7.08
C ILE A 68 10.18 2.29 -7.74
N HIS A 69 10.52 3.50 -7.28
CA HIS A 69 9.97 4.75 -7.81
C HIS A 69 10.69 5.14 -9.10
N LEU A 70 10.13 4.74 -10.21
CA LEU A 70 10.69 4.90 -11.54
C LEU A 70 10.23 6.20 -12.22
N PRO A 71 11.05 6.77 -13.13
CA PRO A 71 10.55 7.72 -14.13
C PRO A 71 9.37 7.12 -14.92
N LEU A 72 8.39 7.94 -15.25
CA LEU A 72 7.14 7.47 -15.92
C LEU A 72 7.43 6.72 -17.23
N GLU A 73 8.47 7.10 -17.96
CA GLU A 73 8.90 6.43 -19.20
C GLU A 73 9.37 4.99 -18.94
N GLN A 74 9.99 4.74 -17.79
CA GLN A 74 10.43 3.40 -17.39
C GLN A 74 9.30 2.59 -16.72
N LEU A 75 8.34 3.27 -16.08
CA LEU A 75 7.16 2.65 -15.50
C LEU A 75 6.16 2.19 -16.55
N GLN A 76 6.10 2.88 -17.69
CA GLN A 76 5.15 2.59 -18.77
C GLN A 76 5.23 1.14 -19.23
N ALA A 77 4.07 0.52 -19.38
CA ALA A 77 3.94 -0.85 -19.86
C ALA A 77 4.51 -1.06 -21.27
N LYS A 78 5.17 -2.21 -21.47
CA LYS A 78 5.79 -2.60 -22.74
C LYS A 78 4.84 -3.51 -23.53
N VAL A 79 3.68 -3.00 -23.91
CA VAL A 79 2.53 -3.77 -24.42
C VAL A 79 2.80 -4.49 -25.73
N LEU A 80 3.79 -4.04 -26.51
CA LEU A 80 4.15 -4.72 -27.79
C LEU A 80 5.16 -5.86 -27.61
N ASN A 81 5.55 -6.14 -26.40
CA ASN A 81 6.64 -7.09 -26.13
C ASN A 81 6.27 -8.06 -25.04
N VAL A 82 5.13 -8.70 -25.22
CA VAL A 82 4.48 -9.41 -24.15
C VAL A 82 4.60 -10.91 -24.25
N ASP A 83 4.15 -11.53 -23.22
CA ASP A 83 4.14 -12.94 -22.92
C ASP A 83 3.11 -13.71 -23.78
N ARG A 84 3.09 -13.47 -25.10
CA ARG A 84 2.45 -14.32 -26.12
C ARG A 84 0.93 -14.52 -26.07
N TYR A 85 0.17 -13.64 -25.47
CA TYR A 85 -1.28 -13.82 -25.44
C TYR A 85 -1.91 -13.41 -26.78
N SER A 86 -2.26 -12.16 -26.94
CA SER A 86 -2.74 -11.64 -28.24
C SER A 86 -1.71 -10.78 -28.98
N GLY A 87 -0.60 -10.42 -28.29
CA GLY A 87 0.40 -9.48 -28.80
C GLY A 87 0.02 -8.00 -28.62
N MET A 88 -1.13 -7.74 -28.05
CA MET A 88 -1.71 -6.40 -27.85
C MET A 88 -1.85 -6.03 -26.37
N GLU A 89 -1.67 -6.98 -25.47
CA GLU A 89 -1.71 -6.83 -24.02
C GLU A 89 -0.43 -7.29 -23.34
N GLU A 90 -0.28 -6.90 -22.10
CA GLU A 90 0.76 -7.38 -21.20
C GLU A 90 0.11 -7.86 -19.90
N MET A 91 0.37 -9.11 -19.53
CA MET A 91 -0.08 -9.71 -18.29
C MET A 91 1.12 -10.07 -17.43
N LEU A 92 1.15 -9.56 -16.21
CA LEU A 92 2.26 -9.74 -15.31
C LEU A 92 1.91 -10.72 -14.19
N TYR A 93 2.62 -11.85 -14.17
CA TYR A 93 2.53 -12.88 -13.14
C TYR A 93 3.75 -12.80 -12.19
N SER A 94 3.63 -13.44 -11.04
CA SER A 94 4.74 -13.78 -10.17
C SER A 94 5.05 -15.27 -10.27
N ASP A 95 6.23 -15.68 -9.86
CA ASP A 95 6.56 -17.09 -9.59
C ASP A 95 6.06 -17.54 -8.20
N GLU A 96 5.73 -16.58 -7.33
CA GLU A 96 5.24 -16.84 -5.97
C GLU A 96 3.79 -17.29 -5.97
N ALA A 97 3.50 -18.36 -5.22
CA ALA A 97 2.14 -18.87 -5.05
C ALA A 97 1.40 -18.22 -3.87
N PHE A 98 2.12 -17.55 -2.97
CA PHE A 98 1.59 -17.07 -1.70
C PHE A 98 0.93 -15.70 -1.86
N ALA A 99 -0.38 -15.69 -2.04
CA ALA A 99 -1.24 -14.53 -1.89
C ALA A 99 -2.64 -15.00 -1.48
N GLY A 100 -3.16 -14.45 -0.39
CA GLY A 100 -4.49 -14.82 0.08
C GLY A 100 -4.88 -14.14 1.38
N GLY A 101 -6.14 -14.31 1.75
CA GLY A 101 -6.69 -13.72 2.95
C GLY A 101 -7.64 -14.64 3.69
N LEU A 102 -7.86 -14.32 4.94
CA LEU A 102 -8.80 -14.97 5.85
C LEU A 102 -9.75 -13.93 6.41
N SER A 103 -11.03 -14.27 6.50
CA SER A 103 -12.05 -13.48 7.18
C SER A 103 -12.60 -14.26 8.37
N GLN A 104 -12.67 -13.61 9.52
CA GLN A 104 -13.26 -14.16 10.73
C GLN A 104 -14.54 -13.38 11.08
N GLN A 105 -15.68 -14.04 11.04
CA GLN A 105 -17.00 -13.51 11.44
C GLN A 105 -17.35 -12.16 10.78
N LYS A 106 -16.78 -11.86 9.60
CA LYS A 106 -16.92 -10.58 8.87
C LYS A 106 -16.50 -9.33 9.67
N MET A 107 -15.74 -9.49 10.75
CA MET A 107 -15.28 -8.38 11.59
C MET A 107 -13.76 -8.24 11.58
N ASN A 108 -13.06 -9.37 11.61
CA ASN A 108 -11.60 -9.39 11.58
C ASN A 108 -11.12 -10.20 10.38
N GLY A 109 -9.85 -10.06 10.06
CA GLY A 109 -9.26 -10.83 8.98
C GLY A 109 -7.82 -10.46 8.74
N ASN A 110 -7.22 -11.12 7.79
CA ASN A 110 -5.91 -10.73 7.29
C ASN A 110 -5.79 -11.01 5.79
N PHE A 111 -4.81 -10.38 5.20
CA PHE A 111 -4.32 -10.68 3.87
C PHE A 111 -2.80 -10.71 3.90
N GLY A 112 -2.19 -11.66 3.22
CA GLY A 112 -0.74 -11.77 3.10
C GLY A 112 -0.32 -12.12 1.69
N MET A 113 0.87 -11.63 1.29
CA MET A 113 1.48 -11.99 0.02
C MET A 113 3.01 -12.01 0.10
N LYS A 114 3.62 -12.87 -0.69
CA LYS A 114 5.01 -12.75 -1.11
C LYS A 114 5.02 -11.99 -2.43
N LEU A 115 5.49 -10.74 -2.37
CA LEU A 115 5.70 -9.93 -3.56
C LEU A 115 6.97 -10.39 -4.25
N HIS A 116 6.87 -10.68 -5.54
CA HIS A 116 8.00 -10.85 -6.45
C HIS A 116 7.62 -10.26 -7.80
N GLU A 117 8.34 -9.23 -8.21
CA GLU A 117 8.08 -8.57 -9.47
C GLU A 117 8.51 -9.44 -10.65
N HIS A 118 7.78 -9.38 -11.75
CA HIS A 118 8.06 -10.14 -12.96
C HIS A 118 9.46 -9.82 -13.53
N ASP A 119 10.17 -10.86 -13.97
CA ASP A 119 11.55 -10.78 -14.48
C ASP A 119 11.71 -9.83 -15.67
N LYS A 120 10.66 -9.62 -16.44
CA LYS A 120 10.62 -8.66 -17.55
C LYS A 120 10.97 -7.23 -17.15
N TYR A 121 10.73 -6.88 -15.88
CA TYR A 121 11.01 -5.55 -15.33
C TYR A 121 12.17 -5.59 -14.33
N ASN A 122 11.89 -5.90 -13.09
CA ASN A 122 12.91 -6.01 -12.06
C ASN A 122 12.62 -7.22 -11.16
N GLY A 123 12.92 -8.39 -11.67
CA GLY A 123 12.72 -9.67 -10.97
C GLY A 123 13.53 -9.82 -9.68
N SER A 124 14.41 -8.86 -9.35
CA SER A 124 15.05 -8.83 -8.03
C SER A 124 14.19 -8.20 -6.95
N HIS A 125 13.12 -7.46 -7.32
CA HIS A 125 12.27 -6.77 -6.34
C HIS A 125 11.32 -7.73 -5.65
N ARG A 126 11.53 -7.89 -4.34
CA ARG A 126 10.80 -8.80 -3.46
C ARG A 126 10.41 -8.13 -2.15
N ALA A 127 9.32 -8.61 -1.57
CA ALA A 127 8.89 -8.25 -0.21
C ALA A 127 7.92 -9.30 0.35
N ARG A 128 7.80 -9.35 1.66
CA ARG A 128 6.68 -10.00 2.35
C ARG A 128 5.78 -8.92 2.90
N LYS A 129 4.48 -9.03 2.65
CA LYS A 129 3.50 -8.02 3.02
C LYS A 129 2.30 -8.66 3.70
N SER A 130 1.80 -8.00 4.74
CA SER A 130 0.57 -8.41 5.40
C SER A 130 -0.27 -7.22 5.85
N TYR A 131 -1.58 -7.44 5.90
CA TYR A 131 -2.61 -6.53 6.35
C TYR A 131 -3.46 -7.26 7.36
N HIS A 132 -3.52 -6.76 8.59
CA HIS A 132 -4.27 -7.36 9.68
C HIS A 132 -5.43 -6.44 10.05
N PHE A 133 -6.64 -6.85 9.72
CA PHE A 133 -7.88 -6.14 10.02
C PHE A 133 -8.35 -6.59 11.39
N ILE A 134 -8.14 -5.78 12.41
CA ILE A 134 -8.39 -6.11 13.80
C ILE A 134 -9.04 -4.91 14.50
N ASP A 135 -10.18 -5.12 15.16
CA ASP A 135 -10.83 -4.12 16.01
C ASP A 135 -11.03 -2.76 15.31
N GLY A 136 -11.42 -2.77 14.03
CA GLY A 136 -11.68 -1.56 13.24
C GLY A 136 -10.44 -0.80 12.76
N MET A 137 -9.24 -1.31 13.01
CA MET A 137 -7.99 -0.79 12.46
C MET A 137 -7.38 -1.78 11.47
N ILE A 138 -6.40 -1.31 10.69
CA ILE A 138 -5.63 -2.15 9.79
C ILE A 138 -4.15 -1.99 10.12
N VAL A 139 -3.53 -3.04 10.64
CA VAL A 139 -2.07 -3.06 10.87
C VAL A 139 -1.39 -3.60 9.62
N CYS A 140 -0.48 -2.84 9.08
CA CYS A 140 0.22 -3.11 7.82
C CYS A 140 1.69 -3.36 8.10
N LEU A 141 2.18 -4.53 7.72
CA LEU A 141 3.57 -4.93 7.91
C LEU A 141 4.23 -5.30 6.58
N GLY A 142 5.51 -4.95 6.48
CA GLY A 142 6.38 -5.42 5.40
C GLY A 142 7.75 -5.83 5.92
N SER A 143 8.29 -6.91 5.37
CA SER A 143 9.63 -7.39 5.66
C SER A 143 10.33 -7.90 4.41
N ASP A 144 11.63 -8.17 4.51
CA ASP A 144 12.46 -8.65 3.41
C ASP A 144 12.26 -7.86 2.11
N ILE A 145 12.14 -6.53 2.24
CA ILE A 145 12.08 -5.65 1.09
C ILE A 145 13.49 -5.56 0.53
N GLU A 146 13.66 -6.06 -0.68
CA GLU A 146 14.96 -6.10 -1.34
C GLU A 146 14.84 -5.96 -2.85
N ASN A 147 15.86 -5.42 -3.46
CA ASN A 147 16.14 -5.44 -4.90
C ASN A 147 17.58 -5.03 -5.18
N THR A 148 17.97 -5.09 -6.45
CA THR A 148 19.32 -4.72 -6.92
C THR A 148 19.36 -3.38 -7.66
N ASN A 149 18.28 -2.60 -7.65
CA ASN A 149 18.22 -1.30 -8.33
C ASN A 149 18.99 -0.25 -7.53
N THR A 150 20.14 0.18 -8.05
CA THR A 150 21.01 1.21 -7.45
C THR A 150 20.69 2.61 -7.95
N GLU A 151 19.77 2.77 -8.91
CA GLU A 151 19.49 4.04 -9.56
C GLU A 151 18.31 4.77 -8.88
N PHE A 152 17.23 4.04 -8.57
CA PHE A 152 15.98 4.62 -8.05
C PHE A 152 15.65 4.11 -6.64
N PRO A 153 15.01 4.95 -5.80
CA PRO A 153 14.62 4.55 -4.46
C PRO A 153 13.47 3.54 -4.50
N THR A 154 13.41 2.69 -3.48
CA THR A 154 12.27 1.82 -3.20
C THR A 154 11.44 2.48 -2.11
N GLU A 155 10.14 2.60 -2.34
CA GLU A 155 9.21 3.26 -1.42
C GLU A 155 8.05 2.33 -1.06
N THR A 156 7.55 2.44 0.17
CA THR A 156 6.22 1.96 0.52
C THR A 156 5.30 3.15 0.72
N THR A 157 4.27 3.25 -0.10
CA THR A 157 3.30 4.34 -0.03
C THR A 157 2.27 4.07 1.04
N ILE A 158 2.16 4.95 2.02
CA ILE A 158 1.14 4.88 3.07
C ILE A 158 -0.17 5.45 2.54
N PHE A 159 -0.10 6.67 2.00
CA PHE A 159 -1.19 7.28 1.24
C PHE A 159 -0.67 8.18 0.13
N GLN A 160 -1.49 8.36 -0.89
CA GLN A 160 -1.43 9.41 -1.88
C GLN A 160 -2.86 9.91 -2.11
N LEU A 161 -3.14 11.19 -1.86
CA LEU A 161 -4.48 11.76 -1.86
C LEU A 161 -4.53 13.03 -2.70
N ALA A 162 -5.55 13.10 -3.55
CA ALA A 162 -5.85 14.30 -4.32
C ALA A 162 -6.41 15.41 -3.41
N VAL A 163 -6.02 16.64 -3.68
CA VAL A 163 -6.53 17.83 -3.01
C VAL A 163 -7.28 18.66 -4.04
N THR A 164 -8.58 18.47 -4.09
CA THR A 164 -9.42 19.00 -5.20
C THR A 164 -10.24 20.23 -4.83
N ASP A 165 -10.36 20.53 -3.55
CA ASP A 165 -11.17 21.65 -3.07
C ASP A 165 -10.43 22.58 -2.12
N LYS A 166 -11.04 23.72 -1.85
CA LYS A 166 -10.47 24.74 -0.96
C LYS A 166 -10.28 24.23 0.47
N ALA A 167 -11.18 23.40 0.96
CA ALA A 167 -11.11 22.90 2.34
C ALA A 167 -9.89 21.98 2.53
N GLY A 168 -9.64 21.09 1.58
CA GLY A 168 -8.45 20.26 1.55
C GLY A 168 -7.16 21.07 1.44
N HIS A 169 -7.11 22.10 0.57
CA HIS A 169 -5.95 22.97 0.48
C HIS A 169 -5.70 23.75 1.78
N ASP A 170 -6.74 24.31 2.39
CA ASP A 170 -6.63 25.03 3.66
C ASP A 170 -6.19 24.07 4.79
N TYR A 171 -6.69 22.83 4.79
CA TYR A 171 -6.25 21.78 5.72
C TYR A 171 -4.75 21.53 5.61
N TRP A 172 -4.26 21.17 4.43
CA TRP A 172 -2.84 20.82 4.22
C TRP A 172 -1.90 22.02 4.32
N LYS A 173 -2.38 23.24 4.06
CA LYS A 173 -1.61 24.47 4.27
C LYS A 173 -1.30 24.69 5.75
N ASN A 174 -2.26 24.38 6.61
CA ASN A 174 -2.17 24.61 8.06
C ASN A 174 -1.77 23.34 8.83
N TYR A 175 -1.54 22.22 8.14
CA TYR A 175 -1.22 20.95 8.76
C TYR A 175 0.13 21.01 9.50
N GLN A 176 0.09 20.61 10.79
CA GLN A 176 1.30 20.48 11.60
C GLN A 176 1.78 19.04 11.55
N GLU A 177 2.93 18.83 10.95
CA GLU A 177 3.53 17.50 10.80
C GLU A 177 3.89 16.91 12.17
N ASP A 178 3.45 15.68 12.42
CA ASP A 178 3.87 14.86 13.55
C ASP A 178 4.80 13.75 13.02
N LYS A 179 5.74 13.32 13.87
CA LYS A 179 6.69 12.27 13.45
C LYS A 179 6.07 10.88 13.32
N LYS A 180 4.94 10.64 13.99
CA LYS A 180 4.34 9.30 14.06
C LYS A 180 2.85 9.26 13.77
N VAL A 181 2.18 10.39 13.81
CA VAL A 181 0.73 10.51 13.72
C VAL A 181 0.33 11.41 12.58
N TRP A 182 -0.48 10.88 11.69
CA TRP A 182 -1.01 11.61 10.54
C TRP A 182 -2.52 11.43 10.50
N VAL A 183 -3.23 12.47 10.16
CA VAL A 183 -4.66 12.41 9.85
C VAL A 183 -4.84 13.12 8.52
N ASP A 184 -5.51 12.49 7.59
CA ASP A 184 -5.76 13.13 6.30
C ASP A 184 -7.04 13.99 6.33
N HIS A 185 -7.22 14.79 5.30
CA HIS A 185 -8.37 15.69 5.17
C HIS A 185 -9.71 14.94 4.94
N LEU A 186 -9.67 13.63 4.79
CA LEU A 186 -10.84 12.76 4.69
C LEU A 186 -11.17 12.04 6.01
N GLY A 187 -10.38 12.29 7.05
CA GLY A 187 -10.59 11.72 8.38
C GLY A 187 -10.06 10.31 8.56
N THR A 188 -9.06 9.91 7.78
CA THR A 188 -8.31 8.67 8.02
C THR A 188 -7.04 8.98 8.78
N GLY A 189 -6.80 8.24 9.86
CA GLY A 189 -5.59 8.35 10.69
C GLY A 189 -4.57 7.28 10.33
N TYR A 190 -3.30 7.68 10.42
CA TYR A 190 -2.15 6.80 10.20
C TYR A 190 -1.18 6.93 11.37
N TYR A 191 -0.87 5.83 12.00
CA TYR A 191 0.19 5.71 12.98
C TYR A 191 1.39 5.04 12.33
N VAL A 192 2.53 5.73 12.27
CA VAL A 192 3.71 5.26 11.55
C VAL A 192 4.94 5.38 12.45
N PRO A 193 5.35 4.32 13.14
CA PRO A 193 6.53 4.35 14.01
C PRO A 193 7.86 4.37 13.22
N THR A 194 7.82 4.08 11.93
CA THR A 194 8.98 4.09 11.02
C THR A 194 9.27 5.50 10.50
N ALA A 195 10.51 5.76 10.09
CA ALA A 195 10.86 7.02 9.43
C ALA A 195 10.11 7.17 8.09
N ILE A 196 9.60 8.37 7.84
CA ILE A 196 8.74 8.70 6.72
C ILE A 196 9.21 9.95 5.99
N ARG A 197 8.74 10.09 4.75
CA ARG A 197 8.82 11.31 3.96
C ARG A 197 7.42 11.73 3.54
N PHE A 198 7.08 12.98 3.84
CA PHE A 198 5.83 13.61 3.45
C PHE A 198 6.06 14.62 2.34
N GLU A 199 5.21 14.63 1.32
CA GLU A 199 5.30 15.53 0.19
C GLU A 199 3.97 16.21 -0.09
N LYS A 200 4.05 17.51 -0.38
CA LYS A 200 2.96 18.34 -0.92
C LYS A 200 3.35 18.83 -2.29
N ASN A 201 2.71 18.32 -3.32
CA ASN A 201 2.98 18.66 -4.71
C ASN A 201 1.75 19.39 -5.31
N PHE A 202 1.82 20.71 -5.36
CA PHE A 202 0.79 21.60 -5.83
C PHE A 202 1.30 22.48 -6.98
N PRO A 203 1.28 21.98 -8.26
CA PRO A 203 0.77 20.69 -8.72
C PRO A 203 1.83 19.56 -8.77
N GLN A 204 1.34 18.32 -8.79
CA GLN A 204 2.07 17.12 -9.18
C GLN A 204 1.85 16.85 -10.67
N HIS A 205 2.92 16.63 -11.40
CA HIS A 205 2.88 16.29 -12.83
C HIS A 205 2.90 14.78 -13.02
N SER A 206 2.11 14.29 -13.97
CA SER A 206 1.99 12.88 -14.30
C SER A 206 1.49 12.67 -15.72
N ARG A 207 0.99 11.45 -16.00
CA ARG A 207 0.41 11.08 -17.28
C ARG A 207 -0.92 10.35 -17.10
N MET A 208 -1.83 10.55 -18.04
CA MET A 208 -3.11 9.84 -18.10
C MET A 208 -2.87 8.35 -18.35
N GLN A 209 -3.55 7.50 -17.61
CA GLN A 209 -3.36 6.03 -17.66
C GLN A 209 -3.61 5.44 -19.06
N ASN A 210 -4.60 5.93 -19.76
CA ASN A 210 -5.05 5.37 -21.02
C ASN A 210 -4.34 5.94 -22.25
N THR A 211 -3.95 7.21 -22.22
CA THR A 211 -3.41 7.92 -23.39
C THR A 211 -1.93 8.24 -23.28
N GLY A 212 -1.37 8.20 -22.05
CA GLY A 212 -0.01 8.68 -21.79
C GLY A 212 0.17 10.19 -21.93
N LYS A 213 -0.91 10.97 -22.14
CA LYS A 213 -0.84 12.42 -22.22
C LYS A 213 -0.47 13.02 -20.87
N GLU A 214 0.32 14.09 -20.90
CA GLU A 214 0.66 14.84 -19.70
C GLU A 214 -0.57 15.37 -18.98
N THR A 215 -0.52 15.31 -17.65
CA THR A 215 -1.56 15.81 -16.78
C THR A 215 -0.97 16.30 -15.47
N LYS A 216 -1.73 17.06 -14.70
CA LYS A 216 -1.32 17.57 -13.40
C LYS A 216 -2.52 17.72 -12.48
N GLY A 217 -2.26 17.62 -11.19
CA GLY A 217 -3.23 17.86 -10.12
C GLY A 217 -2.52 18.11 -8.81
N ASP A 218 -3.24 18.52 -7.80
CA ASP A 218 -2.67 18.79 -6.48
C ASP A 218 -2.78 17.56 -5.60
N TRP A 219 -1.65 17.14 -5.05
CA TRP A 219 -1.52 15.88 -4.33
C TRP A 219 -0.69 16.01 -3.06
N VAL A 220 -1.03 15.17 -2.09
CA VAL A 220 -0.20 14.90 -0.91
C VAL A 220 0.12 13.42 -0.82
N SER A 221 1.31 13.09 -0.39
CA SER A 221 1.73 11.70 -0.21
C SER A 221 2.58 11.51 1.03
N LEU A 222 2.47 10.32 1.62
CA LEU A 222 3.26 9.85 2.75
C LEU A 222 3.88 8.51 2.40
N VAL A 223 5.20 8.42 2.49
CA VAL A 223 5.94 7.22 2.10
C VAL A 223 6.97 6.82 3.15
N VAL A 224 7.23 5.52 3.24
CA VAL A 224 8.45 4.98 3.87
C VAL A 224 9.49 4.82 2.77
N ASP A 225 10.61 5.51 2.89
CA ASP A 225 11.72 5.41 1.95
C ASP A 225 12.71 4.34 2.43
N HIS A 226 12.88 3.31 1.61
CA HIS A 226 13.82 2.20 1.88
C HIS A 226 15.19 2.41 1.24
N GLY A 227 15.37 3.54 0.53
CA GLY A 227 16.58 3.84 -0.23
C GLY A 227 16.72 3.02 -1.52
N LYS A 228 17.90 3.06 -2.10
CA LYS A 228 18.25 2.33 -3.33
C LYS A 228 18.81 0.97 -2.99
N ALA A 229 18.48 -0.04 -3.78
CA ALA A 229 18.90 -1.42 -3.58
C ALA A 229 18.76 -1.89 -2.11
N PRO A 230 17.58 -1.74 -1.49
CA PRO A 230 17.40 -2.11 -0.08
C PRO A 230 17.67 -3.60 0.13
N LYS A 231 18.14 -3.91 1.35
CA LYS A 231 18.29 -5.28 1.83
C LYS A 231 17.63 -5.38 3.21
N ASN A 232 16.75 -6.35 3.38
CA ASN A 232 15.99 -6.56 4.63
C ASN A 232 15.18 -5.32 5.06
N GLY A 233 14.69 -4.53 4.11
CA GLY A 233 13.83 -3.39 4.39
C GLY A 233 12.56 -3.80 5.11
N ARG A 234 12.05 -2.90 5.99
CA ARG A 234 10.87 -3.14 6.81
C ARG A 234 10.01 -1.89 6.90
N TYR A 235 8.72 -2.08 7.12
CA TYR A 235 7.82 -1.03 7.55
C TYR A 235 6.75 -1.58 8.48
N GLU A 236 6.27 -0.71 9.34
CA GLU A 236 5.08 -0.90 10.16
C GLU A 236 4.26 0.38 10.11
N TYR A 237 2.96 0.25 9.89
CA TYR A 237 2.00 1.34 10.13
C TYR A 237 0.62 0.77 10.43
N ALA A 238 -0.20 1.58 11.11
CA ALA A 238 -1.60 1.26 11.34
C ALA A 238 -2.50 2.34 10.74
N VAL A 239 -3.60 1.91 10.11
CA VAL A 239 -4.64 2.79 9.56
C VAL A 239 -5.87 2.72 10.45
N LEU A 240 -6.35 3.87 10.87
CA LEU A 240 -7.56 4.05 11.66
C LEU A 240 -8.54 4.91 10.87
N PRO A 241 -9.47 4.30 10.12
CA PRO A 241 -10.48 5.05 9.39
C PRO A 241 -11.45 5.79 10.32
N GLN A 242 -12.05 6.88 9.86
CA GLN A 242 -13.05 7.67 10.57
C GLN A 242 -12.58 8.15 11.97
N THR A 243 -11.43 8.80 12.01
CA THR A 243 -10.78 9.26 13.24
C THR A 243 -10.45 10.77 13.17
N ASN A 244 -9.75 11.27 14.18
CA ASN A 244 -9.27 12.64 14.26
C ASN A 244 -7.94 12.71 14.99
N GLU A 245 -7.29 13.88 14.97
CA GLU A 245 -5.98 14.08 15.59
C GLU A 245 -5.95 13.74 17.08
N THR A 246 -6.99 14.09 17.82
CA THR A 246 -7.06 13.83 19.27
C THR A 246 -7.05 12.33 19.54
N ALA A 247 -7.86 11.58 18.82
CA ALA A 247 -7.92 10.13 18.94
C ALA A 247 -6.58 9.49 18.52
N MET A 248 -5.98 9.97 17.42
CA MET A 248 -4.70 9.46 16.96
C MET A 248 -3.55 9.75 17.90
N LYS A 249 -3.49 10.94 18.50
CA LYS A 249 -2.49 11.27 19.54
C LYS A 249 -2.65 10.40 20.79
N LYS A 250 -3.89 10.05 21.16
CA LYS A 250 -4.17 9.09 22.25
C LYS A 250 -3.71 7.68 21.86
N PHE A 251 -4.04 7.23 20.65
CA PHE A 251 -3.63 5.93 20.12
C PHE A 251 -2.10 5.79 20.10
N ALA A 252 -1.37 6.80 19.64
CA ALA A 252 0.09 6.74 19.55
C ALA A 252 0.79 6.63 20.91
N LYS A 253 0.17 7.12 22.00
CA LYS A 253 0.68 6.95 23.38
C LYS A 253 0.54 5.51 23.86
N LYS A 254 -0.48 4.81 23.43
CA LYS A 254 -0.77 3.43 23.81
C LYS A 254 -1.48 2.74 22.66
N PRO A 255 -0.76 2.25 21.64
CA PRO A 255 -1.34 1.51 20.53
C PRO A 255 -2.15 0.30 21.05
N THR A 256 -3.28 0.04 20.41
CA THR A 256 -4.17 -1.07 20.77
C THR A 256 -3.80 -2.38 20.08
N TYR A 257 -2.58 -2.49 19.58
CA TYR A 257 -2.02 -3.70 19.01
C TYR A 257 -0.55 -3.87 19.43
N LYS A 258 -0.04 -5.08 19.23
CA LYS A 258 1.37 -5.44 19.35
C LYS A 258 1.80 -6.24 18.14
N VAL A 259 2.96 -5.94 17.57
CA VAL A 259 3.62 -6.82 16.60
C VAL A 259 4.44 -7.83 17.39
N LEU A 260 4.06 -9.11 17.31
CA LEU A 260 4.71 -10.20 18.02
C LEU A 260 5.87 -10.79 17.19
N GLN A 261 5.73 -10.80 15.86
CA GLN A 261 6.76 -11.23 14.93
C GLN A 261 6.63 -10.48 13.61
N GLN A 262 7.76 -10.09 13.03
CA GLN A 262 7.82 -9.46 11.72
C GLN A 262 9.16 -9.80 11.07
N ASP A 263 9.18 -10.87 10.30
CA ASP A 263 10.36 -11.35 9.61
C ASP A 263 9.96 -12.15 8.36
N ARG A 264 10.96 -12.76 7.70
CA ARG A 264 10.74 -13.60 6.52
C ARG A 264 9.86 -14.82 6.77
N LYS A 265 9.74 -15.31 8.00
CA LYS A 265 8.95 -16.50 8.33
C LYS A 265 7.50 -16.17 8.60
N ALA A 266 7.23 -15.09 9.31
CA ALA A 266 5.87 -14.72 9.70
C ALA A 266 5.69 -13.24 10.00
N HIS A 267 4.47 -12.76 9.84
CA HIS A 267 3.95 -11.54 10.46
C HIS A 267 2.83 -11.92 11.42
N ILE A 268 2.99 -11.57 12.70
CA ILE A 268 2.03 -11.91 13.76
C ILE A 268 1.70 -10.65 14.54
N VAL A 269 0.41 -10.34 14.60
CA VAL A 269 -0.13 -9.16 15.29
C VAL A 269 -1.17 -9.60 16.30
N ALA A 270 -1.06 -9.11 17.53
CA ALA A 270 -2.05 -9.28 18.56
C ALA A 270 -2.80 -7.98 18.85
N SER A 271 -4.10 -8.05 19.16
CA SER A 271 -4.81 -6.96 19.82
C SER A 271 -4.19 -6.69 21.19
N ALA A 272 -4.33 -5.47 21.74
CA ALA A 272 -3.77 -5.13 23.06
C ALA A 272 -4.38 -5.96 24.20
N SER A 273 -5.62 -6.46 24.02
CA SER A 273 -6.28 -7.39 24.93
C SER A 273 -5.77 -8.82 24.81
N GLU A 274 -4.98 -9.12 23.77
CA GLU A 274 -4.50 -10.46 23.39
C GLU A 274 -5.64 -11.48 23.12
N GLN A 275 -6.88 -11.02 22.97
CA GLN A 275 -8.02 -11.86 22.63
C GLN A 275 -8.05 -12.24 21.14
N ILE A 276 -7.37 -11.44 20.30
CA ILE A 276 -7.24 -11.69 18.88
C ILE A 276 -5.73 -11.73 18.56
N VAL A 277 -5.29 -12.82 17.94
CA VAL A 277 -3.96 -12.93 17.36
C VAL A 277 -4.09 -13.31 15.91
N SER A 278 -3.54 -12.50 15.03
CA SER A 278 -3.61 -12.67 13.58
C SER A 278 -2.25 -13.11 13.05
N TYR A 279 -2.24 -14.23 12.34
CA TYR A 279 -1.05 -14.86 11.79
C TYR A 279 -1.06 -14.81 10.27
N VAL A 280 0.04 -14.36 9.67
CA VAL A 280 0.38 -14.59 8.27
C VAL A 280 1.71 -15.31 8.24
N LEU A 281 1.68 -16.60 7.90
CA LEU A 281 2.83 -17.50 7.91
C LEU A 281 3.34 -17.66 6.49
N PHE A 282 4.51 -17.12 6.20
CA PHE A 282 5.15 -17.22 4.89
C PHE A 282 5.94 -18.51 4.70
N GLU A 283 6.38 -19.10 5.80
CA GLU A 283 7.09 -20.37 5.85
C GLU A 283 6.47 -21.29 6.90
N THR A 284 6.65 -22.59 6.75
CA THR A 284 6.16 -23.56 7.75
C THR A 284 6.88 -23.30 9.08
N PRO A 285 6.17 -23.09 10.18
CA PRO A 285 6.81 -22.88 11.47
C PRO A 285 7.41 -24.19 11.98
N GLU A 286 8.60 -24.07 12.58
CA GLU A 286 9.34 -25.22 13.18
C GLU A 286 9.13 -25.33 14.68
N THR A 287 8.56 -24.29 15.31
CA THR A 287 8.38 -24.19 16.76
C THR A 287 7.05 -23.53 17.09
N THR A 288 6.67 -23.53 18.36
CA THR A 288 5.50 -22.78 18.85
C THR A 288 5.62 -21.31 18.50
N LEU A 289 4.59 -20.76 17.88
CA LEU A 289 4.55 -19.37 17.45
C LEU A 289 4.15 -18.45 18.63
N PRO A 290 4.62 -17.17 18.61
CA PRO A 290 4.14 -16.16 19.54
C PRO A 290 2.61 -16.06 19.54
N GLY A 291 2.00 -15.87 20.72
CA GLY A 291 0.53 -15.83 20.87
C GLY A 291 -0.13 -17.19 21.05
N GLY A 292 0.66 -18.28 21.17
CA GLY A 292 0.18 -19.59 21.59
C GLY A 292 -0.41 -20.49 20.51
N LEU A 293 -0.25 -20.14 19.22
CA LEU A 293 -0.58 -21.08 18.15
C LEU A 293 0.36 -22.28 18.19
N LEU A 294 -0.21 -23.48 18.32
CA LEU A 294 0.52 -24.75 18.24
C LEU A 294 0.57 -25.22 16.77
N GLN A 295 1.63 -25.89 16.42
CA GLN A 295 1.77 -26.57 15.12
C GLN A 295 0.88 -27.80 15.03
#